data_e004447cc76faaa7cbe7bc9626985746
#
_entry.id   e004447cc76faaa7cbe7bc9626985746
#
_cell.length_a   1.000
_cell.length_b   1.000
_cell.length_c   1.000
_cell.angle_alpha   90.00
_cell.angle_beta   90.00
_cell.angle_gamma   90.00
#
_symmetry.space_group_name_H-M   'P 1'
#
loop_
_entity.id
_entity.type
_entity.pdbx_description
1 polymer ?
#
loop_
_entity_poly.entity_id
_entity_poly.type
_entity_poly.pdbx_seq_one_letter_code
_entity_poly.pdbx_strand_id
1 'polypeptide(L)'
;AKPFPTFLPNPGMSTTPDTPPAAAKPLHKNETIKSERPFLRGPLLRDIADHSTGAITEDSGQLTKFHGIYGQDDRDLRNQRRKEGKEKAFSFMARIRVPGGVCTTAQWVALDALADSHANGTLKLTTRQAFQFHGILKGDLWRTINAVNRALLDTLAACGDVNRNVMCNPNPEQSALHAETMRVTKAIADHRLPRTRAYREIWVGDDLVAGGEPESEPIYGKTYLPRKFKIVVAVPPSNDVDIYAHDLGFIAIVDDSGKKLLGFNVTVGGG
;
A
#
# COMPACT_ATOMS: atom_id res chain seq x y z
N ALA A 1 -8.10 -6.48 40.24
CA ALA A 1 -8.15 -5.57 39.10
C ALA A 1 -8.72 -4.25 39.58
N LYS A 2 -7.95 -3.14 39.47
CA LYS A 2 -8.48 -1.80 39.77
C LYS A 2 -9.33 -1.35 38.59
N PRO A 3 -10.54 -0.81 38.83
CA PRO A 3 -11.39 -0.30 37.76
C PRO A 3 -10.77 0.95 37.12
N PHE A 4 -10.94 1.09 35.82
CA PHE A 4 -10.54 2.27 35.07
C PHE A 4 -11.25 3.53 35.60
N PRO A 5 -10.58 4.70 35.66
CA PRO A 5 -11.24 5.94 36.04
C PRO A 5 -12.29 6.31 35.00
N THR A 6 -13.51 6.50 35.45
CA THR A 6 -14.62 7.08 34.68
C THR A 6 -14.30 8.54 34.43
N PHE A 7 -14.07 8.93 33.19
CA PHE A 7 -13.99 10.34 32.82
C PHE A 7 -15.38 10.96 32.88
N LEU A 8 -15.63 11.78 33.90
CA LEU A 8 -16.76 12.68 33.91
C LEU A 8 -16.47 13.87 32.98
N PRO A 9 -17.45 14.34 32.18
CA PRO A 9 -17.24 15.53 31.35
C PRO A 9 -16.99 16.75 32.22
N ASN A 10 -15.96 17.51 31.89
CA ASN A 10 -15.56 18.73 32.58
C ASN A 10 -16.59 19.85 32.26
N PRO A 11 -17.33 20.41 33.24
CA PRO A 11 -18.35 21.44 33.00
C PRO A 11 -17.74 22.84 32.91
N GLY A 12 -16.80 23.07 32.02
CA GLY A 12 -16.10 24.36 31.92
C GLY A 12 -15.56 24.65 30.54
N MET A 13 -16.19 24.23 29.44
CA MET A 13 -15.84 24.73 28.12
C MET A 13 -16.52 26.12 27.92
N SER A 14 -15.73 27.17 28.13
CA SER A 14 -16.04 28.52 27.68
C SER A 14 -16.30 28.50 26.16
N THR A 15 -17.48 28.97 25.76
CA THR A 15 -17.79 29.28 24.36
C THR A 15 -16.91 30.43 23.92
N THR A 16 -15.86 30.12 23.18
CA THR A 16 -15.13 31.13 22.43
C THR A 16 -16.02 31.73 21.35
N PRO A 17 -15.97 33.04 21.10
CA PRO A 17 -16.80 33.68 20.08
C PRO A 17 -16.49 33.14 18.69
N ASP A 18 -17.52 32.96 17.86
CA ASP A 18 -17.47 32.55 16.45
C ASP A 18 -16.47 33.41 15.68
N THR A 19 -15.24 32.91 15.56
CA THR A 19 -14.32 33.39 14.53
C THR A 19 -14.82 32.82 13.21
N PRO A 20 -15.10 33.64 12.18
CA PRO A 20 -15.53 33.11 10.89
C PRO A 20 -14.48 32.09 10.40
N PRO A 21 -14.94 30.95 9.82
CA PRO A 21 -14.02 29.92 9.36
C PRO A 21 -13.02 30.53 8.40
N ALA A 22 -11.74 30.40 8.72
CA ALA A 22 -10.66 30.83 7.85
C ALA A 22 -10.91 30.25 6.45
N ALA A 23 -10.77 31.07 5.40
CA ALA A 23 -10.97 30.61 4.02
C ALA A 23 -10.21 29.29 3.81
N ALA A 24 -10.93 28.26 3.35
CA ALA A 24 -10.39 26.92 3.18
C ALA A 24 -9.14 27.01 2.29
N LYS A 25 -8.00 26.55 2.83
CA LYS A 25 -6.77 26.49 2.04
C LYS A 25 -7.02 25.63 0.80
N PRO A 26 -6.48 26.02 -0.38
CA PRO A 26 -6.62 25.23 -1.57
C PRO A 26 -6.10 23.80 -1.33
N LEU A 27 -6.80 22.81 -1.84
CA LEU A 27 -6.40 21.41 -1.75
C LEU A 27 -5.04 21.21 -2.43
N HIS A 28 -4.26 20.28 -1.91
CA HIS A 28 -3.00 19.90 -2.55
C HIS A 28 -3.28 19.33 -3.95
N LYS A 29 -2.39 19.61 -4.92
CA LYS A 29 -2.52 19.14 -6.33
C LYS A 29 -2.89 17.65 -6.43
N ASN A 30 -2.37 16.80 -5.56
CA ASN A 30 -2.68 15.37 -5.57
C ASN A 30 -4.16 15.07 -5.29
N GLU A 31 -4.83 15.87 -4.45
CA GLU A 31 -6.26 15.71 -4.17
C GLU A 31 -7.09 16.04 -5.41
N THR A 32 -6.69 17.07 -6.15
CA THR A 32 -7.29 17.42 -7.43
C THR A 32 -7.10 16.29 -8.45
N ILE A 33 -5.88 15.76 -8.61
CA ILE A 33 -5.60 14.64 -9.51
C ILE A 33 -6.48 13.43 -9.17
N LYS A 34 -6.61 13.08 -7.89
CA LYS A 34 -7.45 11.95 -7.44
C LYS A 34 -8.93 12.18 -7.72
N SER A 35 -9.46 13.39 -7.44
CA SER A 35 -10.89 13.71 -7.58
C SER A 35 -11.33 13.80 -9.05
N GLU A 36 -10.45 14.26 -9.92
CA GLU A 36 -10.76 14.46 -11.35
C GLU A 36 -10.56 13.19 -12.19
N ARG A 37 -9.91 12.17 -11.63
CA ARG A 37 -9.53 10.94 -12.36
C ARG A 37 -10.32 9.74 -11.83
N PRO A 38 -11.46 9.40 -12.44
CA PRO A 38 -12.27 8.25 -12.04
C PRO A 38 -11.40 7.00 -11.91
N PHE A 39 -11.58 6.27 -10.79
CA PHE A 39 -10.88 5.01 -10.48
C PHE A 39 -9.36 5.09 -10.45
N LEU A 40 -8.77 6.28 -10.24
CA LEU A 40 -7.32 6.44 -10.19
C LEU A 40 -6.61 5.94 -11.46
N ARG A 41 -7.28 5.92 -12.59
CA ARG A 41 -6.72 5.49 -13.88
C ARG A 41 -6.20 6.67 -14.70
N GLY A 42 -6.98 7.72 -14.83
CA GLY A 42 -6.62 8.92 -15.60
C GLY A 42 -6.06 8.59 -16.97
N PRO A 43 -4.93 9.20 -17.37
CA PRO A 43 -4.28 8.97 -18.64
C PRO A 43 -3.38 7.72 -18.70
N LEU A 44 -3.41 6.84 -17.69
CA LEU A 44 -2.47 5.72 -17.53
C LEU A 44 -2.34 4.83 -18.77
N LEU A 45 -3.47 4.42 -19.35
CA LEU A 45 -3.45 3.54 -20.54
C LEU A 45 -2.74 4.22 -21.72
N ARG A 46 -3.04 5.49 -21.98
CA ARG A 46 -2.38 6.27 -23.03
C ARG A 46 -0.88 6.41 -22.75
N ASP A 47 -0.51 6.74 -21.51
CA ASP A 47 0.89 6.95 -21.15
C ASP A 47 1.71 5.64 -21.21
N ILE A 48 1.09 4.50 -20.89
CA ILE A 48 1.73 3.18 -21.03
C ILE A 48 1.87 2.78 -22.49
N ALA A 49 0.88 3.08 -23.33
CA ALA A 49 0.91 2.79 -24.77
C ALA A 49 1.84 3.72 -25.57
N ASP A 50 2.24 4.86 -25.02
CA ASP A 50 3.20 5.75 -25.67
C ASP A 50 4.62 5.18 -25.59
N HIS A 51 5.11 4.59 -26.66
CA HIS A 51 6.44 4.03 -26.75
C HIS A 51 7.52 5.05 -27.17
N SER A 52 7.17 6.32 -27.38
CA SER A 52 8.14 7.38 -27.75
C SER A 52 9.04 7.78 -26.57
N THR A 53 8.64 7.50 -25.36
CA THR A 53 9.39 7.78 -24.14
C THR A 53 9.27 6.63 -23.15
N GLY A 54 10.29 6.42 -22.29
CA GLY A 54 10.23 5.51 -21.14
C GLY A 54 9.45 6.07 -19.94
N ALA A 55 9.08 7.37 -19.96
CA ALA A 55 8.36 8.05 -18.90
C ALA A 55 6.84 7.84 -18.97
N ILE A 56 6.17 8.25 -17.91
CA ILE A 56 4.72 8.53 -17.84
C ILE A 56 4.53 9.97 -17.36
N THR A 57 3.36 10.55 -17.58
CA THR A 57 3.05 11.91 -17.12
C THR A 57 3.09 11.99 -15.57
N GLU A 58 3.23 13.21 -15.03
CA GLU A 58 3.23 13.44 -13.59
C GLU A 58 1.93 12.95 -12.94
N ASP A 59 0.79 13.22 -13.54
CA ASP A 59 -0.52 12.78 -13.06
C ASP A 59 -0.61 11.26 -13.01
N SER A 60 -0.23 10.58 -14.09
CA SER A 60 -0.12 9.12 -14.12
C SER A 60 0.85 8.61 -13.05
N GLY A 61 1.96 9.30 -12.82
CA GLY A 61 2.92 8.97 -11.76
C GLY A 61 2.35 9.05 -10.35
N GLN A 62 1.35 9.92 -10.09
CA GLN A 62 0.62 9.92 -8.82
C GLN A 62 -0.39 8.75 -8.73
N LEU A 63 -1.09 8.47 -9.82
CA LEU A 63 -2.11 7.44 -9.88
C LEU A 63 -1.53 6.02 -9.84
N THR A 64 -0.40 5.75 -10.51
CA THR A 64 0.27 4.43 -10.47
C THR A 64 0.63 3.98 -9.06
N LYS A 65 0.81 4.91 -8.12
CA LYS A 65 1.11 4.56 -6.71
C LYS A 65 0.00 3.70 -6.09
N PHE A 66 -1.27 3.93 -6.45
CA PHE A 66 -2.39 3.13 -5.96
C PHE A 66 -2.40 1.71 -6.54
N HIS A 67 -1.75 1.53 -7.69
CA HIS A 67 -1.51 0.22 -8.32
C HIS A 67 -0.20 -0.43 -7.86
N GLY A 68 0.47 0.13 -6.84
CA GLY A 68 1.71 -0.38 -6.29
C GLY A 68 2.96 -0.04 -7.10
N ILE A 69 2.87 0.88 -8.05
CA ILE A 69 3.92 1.21 -9.01
C ILE A 69 4.47 2.61 -8.77
N TYR A 70 5.78 2.78 -8.90
CA TYR A 70 6.45 4.08 -8.88
C TYR A 70 7.36 4.23 -10.08
N GLY A 71 7.25 5.39 -10.77
CA GLY A 71 8.25 5.79 -11.77
C GLY A 71 9.58 6.11 -11.11
N GLN A 72 10.64 5.67 -11.72
CA GLN A 72 12.04 5.87 -11.30
C GLN A 72 12.90 6.19 -12.51
N ASP A 73 14.12 6.66 -12.27
CA ASP A 73 15.18 6.72 -13.28
C ASP A 73 16.52 6.32 -12.64
N ASP A 74 17.41 5.80 -13.44
CA ASP A 74 18.78 5.49 -13.03
C ASP A 74 19.55 6.80 -12.80
N ARG A 75 19.90 7.04 -11.53
CA ARG A 75 20.58 8.27 -11.11
C ARG A 75 22.03 8.31 -11.59
N ASP A 76 22.68 7.17 -11.68
CA ASP A 76 24.08 7.07 -12.04
C ASP A 76 24.26 7.39 -13.53
N LEU A 77 23.32 6.96 -14.37
CA LEU A 77 23.31 7.25 -15.80
C LEU A 77 22.80 8.64 -16.17
N ARG A 78 22.15 9.36 -15.24
CA ARG A 78 21.44 10.62 -15.51
C ARG A 78 22.33 11.67 -16.17
N ASN A 79 23.53 11.88 -15.66
CA ASN A 79 24.45 12.90 -16.17
C ASN A 79 25.04 12.54 -17.52
N GLN A 80 25.37 11.27 -17.72
CA GLN A 80 25.90 10.75 -18.99
C GLN A 80 24.83 10.92 -20.08
N ARG A 81 23.62 10.42 -19.86
CA ARG A 81 22.52 10.49 -20.83
C ARG A 81 22.16 11.92 -21.21
N ARG A 82 22.18 12.84 -20.23
CA ARG A 82 21.98 14.27 -20.49
C ARG A 82 23.04 14.86 -21.41
N LYS A 83 24.32 14.50 -21.23
CA LYS A 83 25.42 14.93 -22.12
C LYS A 83 25.26 14.36 -23.54
N GLU A 84 24.69 13.16 -23.65
CA GLU A 84 24.44 12.48 -24.94
C GLU A 84 23.13 12.95 -25.61
N GLY A 85 22.39 13.91 -25.03
CA GLY A 85 21.09 14.37 -25.56
C GLY A 85 19.99 13.32 -25.46
N LYS A 86 20.16 12.28 -24.66
CA LYS A 86 19.17 11.20 -24.45
C LYS A 86 18.27 11.50 -23.28
N GLU A 87 17.04 10.97 -23.32
CA GLU A 87 16.15 11.01 -22.16
C GLU A 87 16.75 10.23 -20.98
N LYS A 88 16.24 10.46 -19.76
CA LYS A 88 16.65 9.70 -18.57
C LYS A 88 16.43 8.20 -18.80
N ALA A 89 17.21 7.36 -18.12
CA ALA A 89 16.97 5.93 -18.08
C ALA A 89 15.77 5.61 -17.15
N PHE A 90 14.57 5.81 -17.69
CA PHE A 90 13.33 5.59 -16.94
C PHE A 90 13.09 4.12 -16.69
N SER A 91 12.61 3.82 -15.51
CA SER A 91 12.18 2.49 -15.08
C SER A 91 11.09 2.60 -14.03
N PHE A 92 10.59 1.47 -13.57
CA PHE A 92 9.55 1.42 -12.56
C PHE A 92 9.93 0.48 -11.43
N MET A 93 9.44 0.81 -10.24
CA MET A 93 9.40 -0.08 -9.09
C MET A 93 7.98 -0.59 -8.91
N ALA A 94 7.82 -1.91 -8.75
CA ALA A 94 6.57 -2.51 -8.29
C ALA A 94 6.73 -3.02 -6.86
N ARG A 95 5.74 -2.74 -6.01
CA ARG A 95 5.71 -3.23 -4.62
C ARG A 95 4.60 -4.26 -4.48
N ILE A 96 4.95 -5.42 -3.93
CA ILE A 96 4.04 -6.55 -3.73
C ILE A 96 3.60 -6.56 -2.28
N ARG A 97 2.29 -6.65 -2.07
CA ARG A 97 1.67 -6.75 -0.76
C ARG A 97 1.83 -8.17 -0.19
N VAL A 98 2.30 -8.27 1.05
CA VAL A 98 2.47 -9.55 1.77
C VAL A 98 2.05 -9.34 3.23
N PRO A 99 0.76 -9.48 3.55
CA PRO A 99 0.26 -9.26 4.92
C PRO A 99 0.95 -10.14 5.94
N GLY A 100 1.47 -9.51 7.01
CA GLY A 100 2.25 -10.18 8.04
C GLY A 100 3.61 -10.71 7.58
N GLY A 101 4.05 -10.43 6.35
CA GLY A 101 5.35 -10.82 5.85
C GLY A 101 5.52 -12.31 5.54
N VAL A 102 4.43 -13.07 5.42
CA VAL A 102 4.48 -14.52 5.16
C VAL A 102 4.05 -14.81 3.74
N CYS A 103 4.92 -15.44 2.97
CA CYS A 103 4.63 -15.97 1.65
C CYS A 103 4.96 -17.47 1.60
N THR A 104 4.35 -18.18 0.66
CA THR A 104 4.67 -19.60 0.41
C THR A 104 5.99 -19.74 -0.34
N THR A 105 6.61 -20.92 -0.27
CA THR A 105 7.80 -21.24 -1.06
C THR A 105 7.55 -21.06 -2.56
N ALA A 106 6.38 -21.47 -3.06
CA ALA A 106 6.03 -21.30 -4.47
C ALA A 106 5.95 -19.81 -4.86
N GLN A 107 5.38 -18.96 -4.00
CA GLN A 107 5.36 -17.52 -4.21
C GLN A 107 6.76 -16.92 -4.22
N TRP A 108 7.62 -17.33 -3.28
CA TRP A 108 9.01 -16.87 -3.23
C TRP A 108 9.75 -17.21 -4.54
N VAL A 109 9.70 -18.46 -4.97
CA VAL A 109 10.35 -18.92 -6.20
C VAL A 109 9.83 -18.18 -7.45
N ALA A 110 8.51 -17.94 -7.50
CA ALA A 110 7.91 -17.17 -8.59
C ALA A 110 8.41 -15.72 -8.59
N LEU A 111 8.51 -15.06 -7.43
CA LEU A 111 9.01 -13.69 -7.33
C LEU A 111 10.50 -13.59 -7.66
N ASP A 112 11.30 -14.57 -7.27
CA ASP A 112 12.74 -14.65 -7.60
C ASP A 112 12.93 -14.73 -9.12
N ALA A 113 12.23 -15.64 -9.79
CA ALA A 113 12.25 -15.75 -11.24
C ALA A 113 11.75 -14.49 -11.97
N LEU A 114 10.78 -13.77 -11.38
CA LEU A 114 10.30 -12.50 -11.92
C LEU A 114 11.33 -11.38 -11.78
N ALA A 115 12.12 -11.37 -10.71
CA ALA A 115 13.20 -10.41 -10.53
C ALA A 115 14.21 -10.49 -11.68
N ASP A 116 14.54 -11.69 -12.12
CA ASP A 116 15.49 -11.93 -13.22
C ASP A 116 14.87 -11.62 -14.60
N SER A 117 13.60 -11.97 -14.80
CA SER A 117 12.99 -11.91 -16.14
C SER A 117 12.37 -10.55 -16.48
N HIS A 118 11.88 -9.78 -15.49
CA HIS A 118 11.12 -8.56 -15.72
C HIS A 118 11.65 -7.33 -14.97
N ALA A 119 12.65 -7.51 -14.10
CA ALA A 119 13.23 -6.44 -13.30
C ALA A 119 14.76 -6.41 -13.46
N ASN A 120 15.46 -5.81 -12.51
CA ASN A 120 16.92 -5.68 -12.56
C ASN A 120 17.69 -6.86 -11.92
N GLY A 121 17.08 -8.04 -11.79
CA GLY A 121 17.70 -9.21 -11.18
C GLY A 121 17.76 -9.16 -9.65
N THR A 122 17.05 -8.22 -9.01
CA THR A 122 17.05 -8.14 -7.55
C THR A 122 15.63 -8.14 -6.98
N LEU A 123 15.38 -8.97 -5.96
CA LEU A 123 14.19 -8.96 -5.15
C LEU A 123 14.52 -8.30 -3.80
N LYS A 124 13.85 -7.18 -3.48
CA LYS A 124 14.12 -6.43 -2.25
C LYS A 124 13.02 -6.63 -1.24
N LEU A 125 13.41 -6.93 0.00
CA LEU A 125 12.52 -6.90 1.16
C LEU A 125 12.44 -5.47 1.71
N THR A 126 11.25 -5.08 2.18
CA THR A 126 11.03 -3.76 2.76
C THR A 126 10.85 -3.85 4.26
N THR A 127 11.09 -2.73 4.97
CA THR A 127 10.81 -2.60 6.40
C THR A 127 9.31 -2.72 6.74
N ARG A 128 8.44 -2.90 5.71
CA ARG A 128 7.01 -3.13 5.87
C ARG A 128 6.59 -4.51 5.38
N GLN A 129 7.48 -5.48 5.49
CA GLN A 129 7.20 -6.88 5.17
C GLN A 129 6.55 -7.04 3.77
N ALA A 130 7.07 -6.34 2.80
CA ALA A 130 6.61 -6.36 1.41
C ALA A 130 7.81 -6.58 0.50
N PHE A 131 7.58 -7.04 -0.73
CA PHE A 131 8.64 -7.16 -1.73
C PHE A 131 8.64 -5.99 -2.69
N GLN A 132 9.79 -5.74 -3.32
CA GLN A 132 9.92 -4.75 -4.37
C GLN A 132 10.77 -5.29 -5.51
N PHE A 133 10.27 -5.06 -6.72
CA PHE A 133 11.06 -5.11 -7.96
C PHE A 133 11.49 -3.72 -8.36
N HIS A 134 12.66 -3.59 -8.91
CA HIS A 134 13.20 -2.35 -9.47
C HIS A 134 13.68 -2.56 -10.89
N GLY A 135 13.76 -1.49 -11.67
CA GLY A 135 14.28 -1.56 -13.04
C GLY A 135 13.30 -2.13 -14.06
N ILE A 136 12.02 -2.25 -13.74
CA ILE A 136 10.99 -2.71 -14.69
C ILE A 136 10.85 -1.66 -15.79
N LEU A 137 10.91 -2.07 -17.04
CA LEU A 137 10.66 -1.18 -18.17
C LEU A 137 9.16 -0.95 -18.37
N LYS A 138 8.79 0.20 -18.94
CA LYS A 138 7.39 0.57 -19.15
C LYS A 138 6.60 -0.51 -19.91
N GLY A 139 7.16 -1.07 -20.96
CA GLY A 139 6.54 -2.14 -21.74
C GLY A 139 6.35 -3.47 -21.01
N ASP A 140 7.05 -3.68 -19.89
CA ASP A 140 6.95 -4.91 -19.10
C ASP A 140 6.07 -4.79 -17.87
N LEU A 141 5.53 -3.59 -17.58
CA LEU A 141 4.67 -3.36 -16.40
C LEU A 141 3.48 -4.32 -16.38
N TRP A 142 2.78 -4.44 -17.51
CA TRP A 142 1.62 -5.33 -17.62
C TRP A 142 1.99 -6.79 -17.36
N ARG A 143 3.07 -7.27 -17.98
CA ARG A 143 3.56 -8.65 -17.81
C ARG A 143 3.95 -8.93 -16.37
N THR A 144 4.65 -7.97 -15.74
CA THR A 144 5.07 -8.07 -14.33
C THR A 144 3.87 -8.17 -13.39
N ILE A 145 2.88 -7.29 -13.53
CA ILE A 145 1.65 -7.33 -12.69
C ILE A 145 0.89 -8.63 -12.90
N ASN A 146 0.71 -9.06 -14.16
CA ASN A 146 0.04 -10.32 -14.47
C ASN A 146 0.75 -11.53 -13.84
N ALA A 147 2.07 -11.57 -13.89
CA ALA A 147 2.85 -12.66 -13.31
C ALA A 147 2.78 -12.66 -11.77
N VAL A 148 2.79 -11.48 -11.12
CA VAL A 148 2.54 -11.36 -9.67
C VAL A 148 1.16 -11.90 -9.31
N ASN A 149 0.13 -11.56 -10.07
CA ASN A 149 -1.23 -12.05 -9.85
C ASN A 149 -1.34 -13.58 -10.03
N ARG A 150 -0.63 -14.14 -11.01
CA ARG A 150 -0.55 -15.62 -11.19
C ARG A 150 0.10 -16.34 -10.01
N ALA A 151 0.99 -15.67 -9.29
CA ALA A 151 1.56 -16.16 -8.03
C ALA A 151 0.62 -16.00 -6.82
N LEU A 152 -0.65 -15.62 -7.05
CA LEU A 152 -1.66 -15.33 -6.02
C LEU A 152 -1.22 -14.23 -5.04
N LEU A 153 -0.49 -13.26 -5.56
CA LEU A 153 -0.09 -12.03 -4.88
C LEU A 153 -0.65 -10.83 -5.65
N ASP A 154 -0.60 -9.65 -5.05
CA ASP A 154 -1.02 -8.42 -5.70
C ASP A 154 -0.15 -7.23 -5.29
N THR A 155 -0.31 -6.12 -6.01
CA THR A 155 0.34 -4.84 -5.75
C THR A 155 -0.60 -3.79 -5.18
N LEU A 156 -1.89 -4.11 -5.02
CA LEU A 156 -2.90 -3.20 -4.48
C LEU A 156 -2.63 -2.92 -3.01
N ALA A 157 -2.92 -1.72 -2.57
CA ALA A 157 -2.67 -1.26 -1.20
C ALA A 157 -1.21 -1.41 -0.71
N ALA A 158 -0.27 -1.74 -1.61
CA ALA A 158 1.16 -1.74 -1.30
C ALA A 158 1.73 -0.31 -1.27
N CYS A 159 1.12 0.62 -2.01
CA CYS A 159 1.52 2.03 -2.16
C CYS A 159 0.29 2.95 -2.23
N GLY A 160 0.51 4.27 -2.33
CA GLY A 160 -0.54 5.27 -2.44
C GLY A 160 -1.09 5.75 -1.09
N ASP A 161 -2.13 6.57 -1.17
CA ASP A 161 -2.81 7.17 -0.01
C ASP A 161 -3.96 6.25 0.45
N VAL A 162 -3.59 5.11 0.95
CA VAL A 162 -4.42 3.95 1.29
C VAL A 162 -3.81 3.24 2.50
N ASN A 163 -4.55 2.36 3.15
CA ASN A 163 -3.95 1.47 4.13
C ASN A 163 -2.87 0.60 3.47
N ARG A 164 -1.67 0.65 4.02
CA ARG A 164 -0.51 -0.09 3.51
C ARG A 164 -0.52 -1.54 4.02
N ASN A 165 0.46 -2.33 3.58
CA ASN A 165 0.64 -3.68 4.09
C ASN A 165 0.59 -3.71 5.62
N VAL A 166 -0.27 -4.55 6.21
CA VAL A 166 -0.40 -4.71 7.66
C VAL A 166 0.70 -5.62 8.16
N MET A 167 1.36 -5.25 9.24
CA MET A 167 2.52 -5.96 9.79
C MET A 167 2.18 -6.64 11.11
N CYS A 168 2.83 -7.77 11.36
CA CYS A 168 2.97 -8.41 12.67
C CYS A 168 4.28 -9.19 12.71
N ASN A 169 4.57 -9.90 13.81
CA ASN A 169 5.66 -10.87 13.80
C ASN A 169 5.49 -11.86 12.64
N PRO A 170 6.48 -12.04 11.75
CA PRO A 170 6.34 -12.84 10.54
C PRO A 170 6.51 -14.36 10.77
N ASN A 171 6.57 -14.81 12.02
CA ASN A 171 6.71 -16.23 12.37
C ASN A 171 5.44 -16.76 13.07
N PRO A 172 4.41 -17.21 12.32
CA PRO A 172 3.20 -17.77 12.90
C PRO A 172 3.43 -19.10 13.63
N GLU A 173 4.54 -19.80 13.34
CA GLU A 173 4.89 -21.08 13.95
C GLU A 173 5.50 -20.92 15.37
N GLN A 174 5.81 -19.70 15.77
CA GLN A 174 6.43 -19.44 17.07
C GLN A 174 5.52 -19.84 18.24
N SER A 175 4.22 -19.64 18.13
CA SER A 175 3.21 -20.11 19.09
C SER A 175 1.79 -19.99 18.51
N ALA A 176 0.82 -20.64 19.19
CA ALA A 176 -0.60 -20.49 18.83
C ALA A 176 -1.08 -19.03 18.85
N LEU A 177 -0.54 -18.22 19.77
CA LEU A 177 -0.82 -16.78 19.83
C LEU A 177 -0.32 -16.04 18.58
N HIS A 178 0.90 -16.36 18.10
CA HIS A 178 1.45 -15.77 16.88
C HIS A 178 0.64 -16.19 15.64
N ALA A 179 0.22 -17.45 15.57
CA ALA A 179 -0.66 -17.93 14.50
C ALA A 179 -2.00 -17.19 14.48
N GLU A 180 -2.63 -16.98 15.63
CA GLU A 180 -3.89 -16.23 15.75
C GLU A 180 -3.69 -14.75 15.41
N THR A 181 -2.60 -14.13 15.87
CA THR A 181 -2.25 -12.75 15.53
C THR A 181 -2.02 -12.59 14.03
N MET A 182 -1.37 -13.55 13.38
CA MET A 182 -1.22 -13.57 11.92
C MET A 182 -2.57 -13.65 11.21
N ARG A 183 -3.48 -14.48 11.70
CA ARG A 183 -4.85 -14.60 11.17
C ARG A 183 -5.59 -13.26 11.24
N VAL A 184 -5.53 -12.57 12.39
CA VAL A 184 -6.12 -11.24 12.57
C VAL A 184 -5.47 -10.22 11.65
N THR A 185 -4.14 -10.23 11.54
CA THR A 185 -3.38 -9.33 10.64
C THR A 185 -3.83 -9.46 9.19
N LYS A 186 -3.98 -10.69 8.69
CA LYS A 186 -4.49 -10.96 7.35
C LYS A 186 -5.93 -10.48 7.18
N ALA A 187 -6.80 -10.74 8.16
CA ALA A 187 -8.19 -10.28 8.13
C ALA A 187 -8.30 -8.75 8.07
N ILE A 188 -7.48 -8.01 8.84
CA ILE A 188 -7.42 -6.54 8.78
C ILE A 188 -6.93 -6.10 7.40
N ALA A 189 -5.87 -6.72 6.87
CA ALA A 189 -5.31 -6.37 5.57
C ALA A 189 -6.33 -6.57 4.44
N ASP A 190 -7.06 -7.68 4.44
CA ASP A 190 -8.07 -7.99 3.43
C ASP A 190 -9.31 -7.10 3.55
N HIS A 191 -9.72 -6.79 4.79
CA HIS A 191 -10.82 -5.85 5.04
C HIS A 191 -10.52 -4.45 4.51
N ARG A 192 -9.25 -4.04 4.51
CA ARG A 192 -8.79 -2.72 4.07
C ARG A 192 -8.34 -2.65 2.62
N LEU A 193 -8.53 -3.69 1.83
CA LEU A 193 -8.33 -3.62 0.39
C LEU A 193 -9.42 -2.76 -0.27
N PRO A 194 -9.08 -1.99 -1.30
CA PRO A 194 -10.07 -1.39 -2.18
C PRO A 194 -10.99 -2.46 -2.77
N ARG A 195 -12.30 -2.25 -2.73
CA ARG A 195 -13.29 -3.26 -3.10
C ARG A 195 -13.90 -3.05 -4.47
N THR A 196 -13.65 -1.91 -5.10
CA THR A 196 -14.17 -1.64 -6.43
C THR A 196 -13.51 -2.51 -7.49
N ARG A 197 -14.24 -2.76 -8.58
CA ARG A 197 -13.71 -3.39 -9.79
C ARG A 197 -12.77 -2.47 -10.59
N ALA A 198 -12.62 -1.23 -10.16
CA ALA A 198 -11.78 -0.22 -10.79
C ALA A 198 -10.32 -0.65 -11.05
N TYR A 199 -9.81 -1.61 -10.28
CA TYR A 199 -8.45 -2.14 -10.42
C TYR A 199 -8.37 -3.43 -11.23
N ARG A 200 -9.50 -3.95 -11.70
CA ARG A 200 -9.55 -5.27 -12.33
C ARG A 200 -10.33 -5.17 -13.63
N GLU A 201 -9.69 -5.58 -14.70
CA GLU A 201 -10.29 -5.73 -16.01
C GLU A 201 -9.98 -7.12 -16.53
N ILE A 202 -10.93 -7.70 -17.28
CA ILE A 202 -10.73 -8.95 -17.98
C ILE A 202 -10.72 -8.62 -19.47
N TRP A 203 -9.61 -8.91 -20.10
CA TRP A 203 -9.40 -8.73 -21.53
C TRP A 203 -9.27 -10.09 -22.20
N VAL A 204 -9.87 -10.23 -23.35
CA VAL A 204 -9.72 -11.40 -24.25
C VAL A 204 -9.20 -10.87 -25.58
N GLY A 205 -7.90 -11.07 -25.82
CA GLY A 205 -7.21 -10.35 -26.89
C GLY A 205 -7.18 -8.85 -26.60
N ASP A 206 -7.67 -8.06 -27.54
CA ASP A 206 -7.76 -6.59 -27.44
C ASP A 206 -9.14 -6.11 -26.95
N ASP A 207 -10.08 -7.04 -26.66
CA ASP A 207 -11.43 -6.72 -26.23
C ASP A 207 -11.57 -6.74 -24.70
N LEU A 208 -12.07 -5.63 -24.13
CA LEU A 208 -12.45 -5.56 -22.72
C LEU A 208 -13.79 -6.27 -22.50
N VAL A 209 -13.77 -7.44 -21.87
CA VAL A 209 -14.96 -8.28 -21.66
C VAL A 209 -15.60 -8.09 -20.28
N ALA A 210 -14.87 -7.61 -19.28
CA ALA A 210 -15.40 -7.30 -17.96
C ALA A 210 -14.53 -6.29 -17.21
N GLY A 211 -15.17 -5.43 -16.45
CA GLY A 211 -14.56 -4.36 -15.67
C GLY A 211 -14.87 -2.96 -16.22
N GLY A 212 -14.49 -1.95 -15.49
CA GLY A 212 -14.50 -0.57 -15.99
C GLY A 212 -15.71 0.29 -15.65
N GLU A 213 -16.84 -0.24 -15.20
CA GLU A 213 -17.94 0.59 -14.73
C GLU A 213 -17.61 1.31 -13.42
N PRO A 214 -17.97 2.61 -13.34
CA PRO A 214 -17.70 3.42 -12.16
C PRO A 214 -18.43 2.93 -10.91
N GLU A 215 -17.68 2.42 -9.96
CA GLU A 215 -18.18 2.13 -8.61
C GLU A 215 -17.56 3.08 -7.60
N SER A 216 -18.36 3.56 -6.64
CA SER A 216 -17.80 4.29 -5.51
C SER A 216 -17.03 3.32 -4.60
N GLU A 217 -15.78 3.66 -4.27
CA GLU A 217 -14.98 2.86 -3.33
C GLU A 217 -15.61 2.93 -1.93
N PRO A 218 -16.09 1.81 -1.36
CA PRO A 218 -16.89 1.84 -0.13
C PRO A 218 -16.06 2.17 1.12
N ILE A 219 -14.76 1.89 1.14
CA ILE A 219 -13.89 2.12 2.29
C ILE A 219 -13.21 3.49 2.21
N TYR A 220 -12.73 3.87 1.04
CA TYR A 220 -11.91 5.05 0.86
C TYR A 220 -12.63 6.21 0.18
N GLY A 221 -13.81 5.98 -0.37
CA GLY A 221 -14.51 6.99 -1.15
C GLY A 221 -13.76 7.38 -2.42
N LYS A 222 -14.18 8.51 -3.02
CA LYS A 222 -13.72 8.95 -4.34
C LYS A 222 -12.24 9.38 -4.39
N THR A 223 -11.74 9.99 -3.31
CA THR A 223 -10.39 10.59 -3.27
C THR A 223 -9.39 9.79 -2.46
N TYR A 224 -9.81 8.70 -1.87
CA TYR A 224 -9.01 7.91 -0.94
C TYR A 224 -8.59 8.71 0.31
N LEU A 225 -7.51 8.27 0.99
CA LEU A 225 -7.01 8.98 2.17
C LEU A 225 -6.17 10.19 1.75
N PRO A 226 -6.02 11.22 2.60
CA PRO A 226 -5.12 12.33 2.34
C PRO A 226 -3.64 11.92 2.38
N ARG A 227 -3.34 10.80 3.04
CA ARG A 227 -1.99 10.24 3.16
C ARG A 227 -2.04 8.71 3.40
N LYS A 228 -0.91 8.03 3.14
CA LYS A 228 -0.71 6.62 3.51
C LYS A 228 -1.07 6.38 4.98
N PHE A 229 -1.73 5.26 5.26
CA PHE A 229 -2.07 4.79 6.60
C PHE A 229 -1.40 3.45 6.89
N LYS A 230 -0.85 3.28 8.08
CA LYS A 230 -0.06 2.12 8.45
C LYS A 230 -0.62 1.46 9.71
N ILE A 231 -0.90 0.16 9.63
CA ILE A 231 -1.40 -0.66 10.73
C ILE A 231 -0.38 -1.74 11.07
N VAL A 232 -0.20 -2.00 12.37
CA VAL A 232 0.64 -3.07 12.89
C VAL A 232 -0.03 -3.78 14.05
N VAL A 233 0.36 -5.05 14.26
CA VAL A 233 -0.08 -5.88 15.38
C VAL A 233 1.15 -6.41 16.11
N ALA A 234 1.26 -6.13 17.39
CA ALA A 234 2.39 -6.57 18.24
C ALA A 234 1.96 -7.64 19.23
N VAL A 235 2.86 -8.58 19.50
CA VAL A 235 2.71 -9.62 20.53
C VAL A 235 3.73 -9.38 21.63
N PRO A 236 3.30 -8.89 22.82
CA PRO A 236 4.21 -8.70 23.95
C PRO A 236 4.90 -10.01 24.37
N PRO A 237 6.12 -9.90 24.95
CA PRO A 237 6.83 -8.69 25.36
C PRO A 237 7.60 -8.01 24.20
N SER A 238 7.63 -8.59 23.00
CA SER A 238 8.36 -8.03 21.87
C SER A 238 7.68 -6.82 21.26
N ASN A 239 8.49 -5.88 20.78
CA ASN A 239 8.06 -4.78 19.91
C ASN A 239 8.85 -4.81 18.59
N ASP A 240 8.81 -5.94 17.91
CA ASP A 240 9.53 -6.22 16.67
C ASP A 240 8.91 -5.54 15.43
N VAL A 241 7.76 -4.92 15.59
CA VAL A 241 7.06 -4.15 14.55
C VAL A 241 7.17 -2.64 14.74
N ASP A 242 7.87 -2.17 15.77
CA ASP A 242 8.00 -0.75 16.13
C ASP A 242 6.63 -0.04 16.22
N ILE A 243 5.79 -0.54 17.13
CA ILE A 243 4.35 -0.22 17.19
C ILE A 243 4.07 1.29 17.28
N TYR A 244 4.94 2.05 17.96
CA TYR A 244 4.75 3.48 18.18
C TYR A 244 5.10 4.35 16.96
N ALA A 245 5.73 3.77 15.93
CA ALA A 245 6.04 4.46 14.68
C ALA A 245 4.93 4.32 13.62
N HIS A 246 3.73 3.88 14.02
CA HIS A 246 2.63 3.61 13.11
C HIS A 246 1.35 4.35 13.46
N ASP A 247 0.50 4.59 12.45
CA ASP A 247 -0.74 5.37 12.62
C ASP A 247 -1.75 4.65 13.51
N LEU A 248 -1.78 3.31 13.45
CA LEU A 248 -2.63 2.46 14.29
C LEU A 248 -1.88 1.20 14.69
N GLY A 249 -1.85 0.92 15.98
CA GLY A 249 -1.24 -0.29 16.54
C GLY A 249 -2.23 -1.09 17.38
N PHE A 250 -2.11 -2.41 17.29
CA PHE A 250 -2.84 -3.37 18.11
C PHE A 250 -1.85 -4.17 18.95
N ILE A 251 -1.91 -4.06 20.28
CA ILE A 251 -1.06 -4.80 21.22
C ILE A 251 -1.89 -5.94 21.80
N ALA A 252 -1.49 -7.17 21.53
CA ALA A 252 -2.23 -8.34 21.99
C ALA A 252 -2.38 -8.37 23.53
N ILE A 253 -3.60 -8.60 23.99
CA ILE A 253 -3.93 -8.92 25.39
C ILE A 253 -4.16 -10.42 25.44
N VAL A 254 -3.46 -11.07 26.36
CA VAL A 254 -3.48 -12.52 26.51
C VAL A 254 -4.05 -12.93 27.87
N ASP A 255 -4.49 -14.16 27.98
CA ASP A 255 -4.88 -14.77 29.23
C ASP A 255 -3.68 -14.97 30.18
N ASP A 256 -3.93 -15.39 31.42
CA ASP A 256 -2.90 -15.61 32.43
C ASP A 256 -1.88 -16.68 32.02
N SER A 257 -2.25 -17.59 31.13
CA SER A 257 -1.34 -18.59 30.57
C SER A 257 -0.42 -18.07 29.47
N GLY A 258 -0.70 -16.86 28.94
CA GLY A 258 0.00 -16.27 27.81
C GLY A 258 -0.24 -16.95 26.46
N LYS A 259 -1.24 -17.83 26.37
CA LYS A 259 -1.48 -18.67 25.18
C LYS A 259 -2.69 -18.26 24.35
N LYS A 260 -3.69 -17.64 24.98
CA LYS A 260 -4.95 -17.30 24.33
C LYS A 260 -5.08 -15.80 24.13
N LEU A 261 -5.37 -15.38 22.90
CA LEU A 261 -5.70 -13.99 22.59
C LEU A 261 -7.06 -13.63 23.19
N LEU A 262 -7.12 -12.61 24.04
CA LEU A 262 -8.34 -12.08 24.62
C LEU A 262 -8.84 -10.81 23.89
N GLY A 263 -7.94 -10.05 23.30
CA GLY A 263 -8.26 -8.79 22.64
C GLY A 263 -7.00 -7.97 22.36
N PHE A 264 -7.16 -6.68 22.17
CA PHE A 264 -6.06 -5.76 21.88
C PHE A 264 -6.20 -4.45 22.64
N ASN A 265 -5.09 -3.94 23.14
CA ASN A 265 -4.94 -2.52 23.40
C ASN A 265 -4.67 -1.81 22.07
N VAL A 266 -5.26 -0.63 21.90
CA VAL A 266 -5.15 0.13 20.65
C VAL A 266 -4.30 1.36 20.87
N THR A 267 -3.29 1.57 20.03
CA THR A 267 -2.50 2.80 19.97
C THR A 267 -2.89 3.58 18.72
N VAL A 268 -3.03 4.90 18.86
CA VAL A 268 -3.37 5.83 17.76
C VAL A 268 -2.36 6.96 17.76
N GLY A 269 -1.88 7.34 16.56
CA GLY A 269 -0.82 8.31 16.38
C GLY A 269 0.49 7.63 16.10
N GLY A 270 1.48 8.39 15.76
CA GLY A 270 2.77 7.89 15.34
C GLY A 270 3.17 8.45 13.98
N GLY A 271 4.44 8.37 13.60
CA GLY A 271 4.99 9.16 12.62
C GLY A 271 4.91 8.90 11.14
#